data_4f35c7e07f836be2fde7bda59cd63f5b
#
_entry.id   4f35c7e07f836be2fde7bda59cd63f5b
#
_cell.length_a   1.000
_cell.length_b   1.000
_cell.length_c   1.000
_cell.angle_alpha   90.00
_cell.angle_beta   90.00
_cell.angle_gamma   90.00
#
_symmetry.space_group_name_H-M   'P 1'
#
loop_
_entity.id
_entity.type
_entity.pdbx_description
1 polymer ?
#
loop_
_entity_poly.entity_id
_entity_poly.type
_entity_poly.pdbx_seq_one_letter_code
_entity_poly.pdbx_strand_id
1 'polypeptide(L)'
;MTRLAAALTILLAGCSLAAADTWPSRPVTLVVPLAAGGGSDGLIRVVTPRLSEILGQSVIVENVGGAGGMIGAARVAKAPPDGYQMLLGTSGTQATNQSIYAKPLYDAATDFTPVGLIFEVPQVLLVKKDLPVNNLKEFTAYAKANQGTMQFGSSGAGGTGHLGCLLLNTRLGIDVTHVPYRGGGPAMQDLVAGRTDYQCALANLAMPQIEGKNVKAIAVLTPERSPLMPNIPALGEQGLPDFDASAWNVIVLPKDTPRDIADRLHTALFETLDTPTVRDRLDRKSTRLNSSHT
;
A
#
# COMPACT_ATOMS: atom_id res chain seq x y z
N MET A 1 -71.04 1.07 7.47
CA MET A 1 -69.92 1.95 7.74
C MET A 1 -68.81 1.26 8.57
N THR A 2 -69.11 0.27 9.38
CA THR A 2 -68.14 -0.46 10.25
C THR A 2 -67.17 -1.42 9.54
N ARG A 3 -67.55 -1.92 8.36
CA ARG A 3 -66.65 -2.86 7.61
C ARG A 3 -65.58 -2.16 6.77
N LEU A 4 -65.75 -0.89 6.40
CA LEU A 4 -64.71 -0.11 5.69
C LEU A 4 -63.60 0.40 6.63
N ALA A 5 -63.96 0.69 7.90
CA ALA A 5 -62.98 1.14 8.89
C ALA A 5 -61.97 0.02 9.29
N ALA A 6 -62.44 -1.23 9.37
CA ALA A 6 -61.59 -2.39 9.69
C ALA A 6 -60.59 -2.74 8.56
N ALA A 7 -60.96 -2.53 7.29
CA ALA A 7 -60.07 -2.77 6.15
C ALA A 7 -58.94 -1.71 6.06
N LEU A 8 -59.17 -0.48 6.45
CA LEU A 8 -58.18 0.60 6.44
C LEU A 8 -57.15 0.45 7.56
N THR A 9 -57.52 -0.14 8.70
CA THR A 9 -56.59 -0.38 9.84
C THR A 9 -55.63 -1.53 9.56
N ILE A 10 -56.02 -2.52 8.76
CA ILE A 10 -55.13 -3.64 8.36
C ILE A 10 -54.14 -3.21 7.31
N LEU A 11 -54.45 -2.21 6.46
CA LEU A 11 -53.50 -1.71 5.45
C LEU A 11 -52.39 -0.84 6.06
N LEU A 12 -52.60 -0.23 7.23
CA LEU A 12 -51.58 0.58 7.94
C LEU A 12 -50.66 -0.24 8.84
N ALA A 13 -51.01 -1.46 9.20
CA ALA A 13 -50.16 -2.36 10.02
C ALA A 13 -49.08 -3.09 9.22
N GLY A 14 -49.10 -2.99 7.88
CA GLY A 14 -48.15 -3.63 6.98
C GLY A 14 -46.89 -2.82 6.61
N CYS A 15 -46.74 -1.59 7.11
CA CYS A 15 -45.45 -0.89 7.07
C CYS A 15 -44.53 -1.47 8.14
N SER A 16 -44.04 -2.68 7.88
CA SER A 16 -42.80 -3.14 8.54
C SER A 16 -41.74 -2.06 8.30
N LEU A 17 -41.36 -1.37 9.37
CA LEU A 17 -40.09 -0.62 9.37
C LEU A 17 -39.04 -1.62 8.90
N ALA A 18 -38.67 -1.56 7.63
CA ALA A 18 -37.46 -2.16 7.17
C ALA A 18 -36.37 -1.51 8.05
N ALA A 19 -35.94 -2.22 9.09
CA ALA A 19 -34.76 -1.83 9.82
C ALA A 19 -33.68 -1.70 8.73
N ALA A 20 -33.24 -0.46 8.48
CA ALA A 20 -32.16 -0.23 7.54
C ALA A 20 -31.01 -1.13 8.03
N ASP A 21 -30.69 -2.16 7.25
CA ASP A 21 -29.60 -3.07 7.57
C ASP A 21 -28.39 -2.20 7.87
N THR A 22 -27.94 -2.23 9.12
CA THR A 22 -26.79 -1.40 9.52
C THR A 22 -25.58 -1.89 8.75
N TRP A 23 -25.01 -1.02 7.91
CA TRP A 23 -23.77 -1.35 7.21
C TRP A 23 -22.65 -1.70 8.22
N PRO A 24 -21.82 -2.74 7.96
CA PRO A 24 -21.93 -3.76 6.93
C PRO A 24 -22.84 -4.93 7.37
N SER A 25 -23.75 -5.38 6.51
CA SER A 25 -24.60 -6.57 6.73
C SER A 25 -24.07 -7.83 6.02
N ARG A 26 -23.00 -7.70 5.22
CA ARG A 26 -22.33 -8.77 4.48
C ARG A 26 -20.81 -8.51 4.40
N PRO A 27 -19.98 -9.48 4.01
CA PRO A 27 -18.55 -9.31 3.89
C PRO A 27 -18.14 -8.12 3.01
N VAL A 28 -17.09 -7.39 3.43
CA VAL A 28 -16.50 -6.25 2.74
C VAL A 28 -15.22 -6.70 2.03
N THR A 29 -15.05 -6.31 0.78
CA THR A 29 -13.83 -6.63 0.01
C THR A 29 -12.82 -5.48 0.12
N LEU A 30 -11.62 -5.79 0.57
CA LEU A 30 -10.48 -4.88 0.53
C LEU A 30 -9.57 -5.25 -0.65
N VAL A 31 -9.60 -4.43 -1.68
CA VAL A 31 -8.74 -4.59 -2.85
C VAL A 31 -7.33 -4.08 -2.53
N VAL A 32 -6.35 -4.98 -2.61
CA VAL A 32 -4.92 -4.64 -2.58
C VAL A 32 -4.45 -4.57 -4.03
N PRO A 33 -4.02 -3.40 -4.54
CA PRO A 33 -3.74 -3.20 -5.96
C PRO A 33 -2.38 -3.75 -6.41
N LEU A 34 -1.86 -4.75 -5.69
CA LEU A 34 -0.55 -5.37 -5.88
C LEU A 34 -0.65 -6.90 -5.67
N ALA A 35 0.32 -7.65 -6.18
CA ALA A 35 0.39 -9.09 -5.97
C ALA A 35 0.49 -9.45 -4.49
N ALA A 36 -0.08 -10.60 -4.12
CA ALA A 36 0.03 -11.16 -2.78
C ALA A 36 1.51 -11.37 -2.37
N GLY A 37 1.79 -11.29 -1.07
CA GLY A 37 3.13 -11.43 -0.51
C GLY A 37 4.02 -10.20 -0.68
N GLY A 38 3.52 -9.09 -1.23
CA GLY A 38 4.20 -7.80 -1.22
C GLY A 38 4.13 -7.10 0.14
N GLY A 39 4.91 -6.02 0.31
CA GLY A 39 4.99 -5.31 1.59
C GLY A 39 3.63 -4.79 2.08
N SER A 40 2.88 -4.07 1.24
CA SER A 40 1.55 -3.55 1.61
C SER A 40 0.53 -4.68 1.91
N ASP A 41 0.58 -5.80 1.16
CA ASP A 41 -0.25 -6.97 1.41
C ASP A 41 0.04 -7.58 2.79
N GLY A 42 1.33 -7.74 3.12
CA GLY A 42 1.75 -8.27 4.43
C GLY A 42 1.34 -7.40 5.62
N LEU A 43 1.28 -6.07 5.45
CA LEU A 43 0.86 -5.13 6.49
C LEU A 43 -0.66 -5.12 6.67
N ILE A 44 -1.42 -5.04 5.57
CA ILE A 44 -2.88 -4.96 5.70
C ILE A 44 -3.48 -6.25 6.26
N ARG A 45 -2.85 -7.41 6.04
CA ARG A 45 -3.25 -8.69 6.67
C ARG A 45 -3.01 -8.74 8.18
N VAL A 46 -2.25 -7.80 8.75
CA VAL A 46 -2.16 -7.60 10.21
C VAL A 46 -3.41 -6.87 10.73
N VAL A 47 -3.96 -5.96 9.93
CA VAL A 47 -5.09 -5.07 10.28
C VAL A 47 -6.44 -5.78 10.09
N THR A 48 -6.62 -6.50 8.98
CA THR A 48 -7.94 -7.02 8.55
C THR A 48 -8.62 -7.97 9.53
N PRO A 49 -7.96 -8.84 10.31
CA PRO A 49 -8.64 -9.69 11.28
C PRO A 49 -9.35 -8.87 12.37
N ARG A 50 -8.65 -7.90 12.95
CA ARG A 50 -9.23 -7.04 13.99
C ARG A 50 -10.30 -6.10 13.44
N LEU A 51 -10.09 -5.55 12.24
CA LEU A 51 -11.10 -4.74 11.57
C LEU A 51 -12.39 -5.54 11.30
N SER A 52 -12.27 -6.81 10.94
CA SER A 52 -13.42 -7.71 10.77
C SER A 52 -14.20 -7.91 12.07
N GLU A 53 -13.50 -8.09 13.19
CA GLU A 53 -14.13 -8.22 14.52
C GLU A 53 -14.92 -6.95 14.90
N ILE A 54 -14.32 -5.76 14.72
CA ILE A 54 -14.95 -4.47 15.07
C ILE A 54 -16.13 -4.17 14.16
N LEU A 55 -16.03 -4.46 12.87
CA LEU A 55 -17.12 -4.28 11.92
C LEU A 55 -18.25 -5.31 12.08
N GLY A 56 -17.99 -6.46 12.72
CA GLY A 56 -18.94 -7.58 12.84
C GLY A 56 -19.13 -8.35 11.52
N GLN A 57 -18.31 -8.09 10.49
CA GLN A 57 -18.36 -8.73 9.18
C GLN A 57 -16.94 -8.99 8.67
N SER A 58 -16.76 -10.05 7.91
CA SER A 58 -15.45 -10.39 7.34
C SER A 58 -14.94 -9.33 6.38
N VAL A 59 -13.70 -8.91 6.55
CA VAL A 59 -12.95 -8.11 5.59
C VAL A 59 -12.05 -9.03 4.76
N ILE A 60 -12.44 -9.23 3.49
CA ILE A 60 -11.76 -10.15 2.57
C ILE A 60 -10.73 -9.40 1.75
N VAL A 61 -9.45 -9.79 1.87
CA VAL A 61 -8.37 -9.20 1.07
C VAL A 61 -8.32 -9.85 -0.30
N GLU A 62 -8.47 -9.04 -1.35
CA GLU A 62 -8.36 -9.45 -2.75
C GLU A 62 -7.19 -8.73 -3.42
N ASN A 63 -6.23 -9.48 -3.98
CA ASN A 63 -5.07 -8.93 -4.66
C ASN A 63 -5.35 -8.75 -6.16
N VAL A 64 -5.34 -7.50 -6.64
CA VAL A 64 -5.59 -7.13 -8.05
C VAL A 64 -4.43 -6.29 -8.57
N GLY A 65 -3.31 -6.95 -8.88
CA GLY A 65 -2.09 -6.29 -9.33
C GLY A 65 -2.09 -6.00 -10.84
N GLY A 66 -1.24 -5.05 -11.22
CA GLY A 66 -0.96 -4.69 -12.62
C GLY A 66 -0.88 -3.17 -12.83
N ALA A 67 -0.04 -2.75 -13.79
CA ALA A 67 0.18 -1.34 -14.15
C ALA A 67 0.45 -0.44 -12.92
N GLY A 68 1.41 -0.82 -12.05
CA GLY A 68 1.71 -0.07 -10.83
C GLY A 68 0.54 0.08 -9.85
N GLY A 69 -0.41 -0.87 -9.88
CA GLY A 69 -1.62 -0.85 -9.04
C GLY A 69 -2.82 -0.17 -9.69
N MET A 70 -2.68 0.42 -10.88
CA MET A 70 -3.74 1.16 -11.55
C MET A 70 -4.98 0.29 -11.83
N ILE A 71 -4.80 -1.01 -12.17
CA ILE A 71 -5.90 -1.91 -12.49
C ILE A 71 -6.79 -2.12 -11.25
N GLY A 72 -6.20 -2.43 -10.10
CA GLY A 72 -6.94 -2.61 -8.85
C GLY A 72 -7.62 -1.33 -8.37
N ALA A 73 -6.93 -0.19 -8.47
CA ALA A 73 -7.49 1.12 -8.11
C ALA A 73 -8.67 1.51 -8.99
N ALA A 74 -8.55 1.33 -10.33
CA ALA A 74 -9.62 1.63 -11.28
C ALA A 74 -10.86 0.73 -11.07
N ARG A 75 -10.67 -0.51 -10.62
CA ARG A 75 -11.78 -1.40 -10.26
C ARG A 75 -12.59 -0.82 -9.12
N VAL A 76 -11.94 -0.34 -8.05
CA VAL A 76 -12.64 0.24 -6.90
C VAL A 76 -13.24 1.60 -7.25
N ALA A 77 -12.54 2.45 -8.00
CA ALA A 77 -13.07 3.74 -8.45
C ALA A 77 -14.41 3.62 -9.20
N LYS A 78 -14.63 2.48 -9.87
CA LYS A 78 -15.84 2.18 -10.66
C LYS A 78 -16.85 1.28 -9.94
N ALA A 79 -16.57 0.91 -8.70
CA ALA A 79 -17.48 0.07 -7.91
C ALA A 79 -18.67 0.88 -7.37
N PRO A 80 -19.80 0.22 -7.02
CA PRO A 80 -20.89 0.87 -6.34
C PRO A 80 -20.42 1.57 -5.05
N PRO A 81 -20.93 2.78 -4.74
CA PRO A 81 -20.55 3.54 -3.55
C PRO A 81 -21.32 3.08 -2.30
N ASP A 82 -21.44 1.76 -2.12
CA ASP A 82 -22.20 1.11 -1.06
C ASP A 82 -21.34 0.67 0.14
N GLY A 83 -20.03 0.98 0.11
CA GLY A 83 -19.07 0.66 1.16
C GLY A 83 -18.56 -0.79 1.17
N TYR A 84 -19.04 -1.67 0.27
CA TYR A 84 -18.64 -3.08 0.25
C TYR A 84 -17.38 -3.38 -0.57
N GLN A 85 -16.85 -2.39 -1.28
CA GLN A 85 -15.51 -2.45 -1.86
C GLN A 85 -14.69 -1.26 -1.38
N MET A 86 -13.53 -1.52 -0.83
CA MET A 86 -12.55 -0.49 -0.45
C MET A 86 -11.18 -0.81 -1.05
N LEU A 87 -10.37 0.21 -1.22
CA LEU A 87 -9.01 0.11 -1.79
C LEU A 87 -7.97 0.36 -0.71
N LEU A 88 -6.96 -0.48 -0.65
CA LEU A 88 -5.68 -0.11 -0.05
C LEU A 88 -4.93 0.79 -1.04
N GLY A 89 -5.17 2.08 -0.98
CA GLY A 89 -4.44 3.06 -1.77
C GLY A 89 -2.97 3.11 -1.36
N THR A 90 -2.09 3.31 -2.33
CA THR A 90 -0.64 3.49 -2.13
C THR A 90 -0.23 4.86 -2.64
N SER A 91 0.93 5.38 -2.22
CA SER A 91 1.50 6.59 -2.81
C SER A 91 1.58 6.53 -4.34
N GLY A 92 1.81 5.33 -4.91
CA GLY A 92 1.73 5.09 -6.35
C GLY A 92 0.33 5.34 -6.93
N THR A 93 -0.69 4.68 -6.38
CA THR A 93 -2.05 4.75 -6.91
C THR A 93 -2.77 6.07 -6.61
N GLN A 94 -2.49 6.70 -5.48
CA GLN A 94 -3.20 7.91 -5.03
C GLN A 94 -2.49 9.23 -5.37
N ALA A 95 -1.23 9.18 -5.81
CA ALA A 95 -0.49 10.38 -6.18
C ALA A 95 0.17 10.27 -7.57
N THR A 96 1.10 9.35 -7.74
CA THR A 96 2.06 9.40 -8.84
C THR A 96 1.57 8.81 -10.15
N ASN A 97 0.63 7.85 -10.15
CA ASN A 97 0.07 7.27 -11.38
C ASN A 97 -0.59 8.33 -12.28
N GLN A 98 -1.15 9.39 -11.69
CA GLN A 98 -1.74 10.51 -12.43
C GLN A 98 -0.73 11.26 -13.31
N SER A 99 0.55 11.28 -12.89
CA SER A 99 1.61 11.99 -13.62
C SER A 99 2.41 11.08 -14.55
N ILE A 100 2.43 9.76 -14.29
CA ILE A 100 3.25 8.81 -15.05
C ILE A 100 2.52 8.25 -16.27
N TYR A 101 1.23 8.00 -16.15
CA TYR A 101 0.45 7.43 -17.24
C TYR A 101 -0.20 8.53 -18.07
N ALA A 102 0.00 8.48 -19.38
CA ALA A 102 -0.61 9.43 -20.30
C ALA A 102 -2.16 9.39 -20.31
N LYS A 103 -2.74 8.24 -19.95
CA LYS A 103 -4.19 8.02 -19.84
C LYS A 103 -4.47 7.20 -18.57
N PRO A 104 -4.54 7.84 -17.39
CA PRO A 104 -4.93 7.16 -16.15
C PRO A 104 -6.34 6.58 -16.28
N LEU A 105 -6.59 5.44 -15.65
CA LEU A 105 -7.90 4.75 -15.70
C LEU A 105 -8.91 5.31 -14.70
N TYR A 106 -8.48 6.21 -13.81
CA TYR A 106 -9.24 6.92 -12.78
C TYR A 106 -8.56 8.23 -12.46
N ASP A 107 -9.25 9.13 -11.77
CA ASP A 107 -8.71 10.34 -11.17
C ASP A 107 -8.59 10.14 -9.64
N ALA A 108 -7.36 10.15 -9.12
CA ALA A 108 -7.12 9.90 -7.69
C ALA A 108 -7.71 10.99 -6.77
N ALA A 109 -7.86 12.21 -7.26
CA ALA A 109 -8.39 13.33 -6.48
C ALA A 109 -9.92 13.34 -6.40
N THR A 110 -10.60 12.80 -7.42
CA THR A 110 -12.05 12.96 -7.55
C THR A 110 -12.85 11.65 -7.53
N ASP A 111 -12.22 10.49 -7.78
CA ASP A 111 -12.93 9.21 -7.89
C ASP A 111 -12.99 8.42 -6.58
N PHE A 112 -12.45 8.96 -5.48
CA PHE A 112 -12.43 8.29 -4.20
C PHE A 112 -12.91 9.17 -3.05
N THR A 113 -13.49 8.52 -2.05
CA THR A 113 -13.79 9.08 -0.72
C THR A 113 -12.70 8.58 0.24
N PRO A 114 -11.86 9.46 0.83
CA PRO A 114 -10.81 9.05 1.76
C PRO A 114 -11.41 8.59 3.10
N VAL A 115 -10.82 7.54 3.67
CA VAL A 115 -11.18 7.02 5.00
C VAL A 115 -10.08 7.34 6.02
N GLY A 116 -8.85 6.98 5.72
CA GLY A 116 -7.75 7.27 6.64
C GLY A 116 -6.40 6.74 6.14
N LEU A 117 -5.35 7.47 6.50
CA LEU A 117 -3.96 7.05 6.33
C LEU A 117 -3.62 6.04 7.43
N ILE A 118 -3.02 4.91 7.08
CA ILE A 118 -2.87 3.79 8.03
C ILE A 118 -1.43 3.51 8.43
N PHE A 119 -0.50 3.52 7.49
CA PHE A 119 0.92 3.34 7.79
C PHE A 119 1.81 3.94 6.73
N GLU A 120 3.01 4.27 7.16
CA GLU A 120 4.12 4.67 6.33
C GLU A 120 5.24 3.64 6.45
N VAL A 121 5.94 3.37 5.36
CA VAL A 121 7.01 2.38 5.31
C VAL A 121 8.19 2.95 4.55
N PRO A 122 9.37 3.03 5.14
CA PRO A 122 10.56 3.42 4.40
C PRO A 122 10.92 2.35 3.35
N GLN A 123 11.52 2.80 2.27
CA GLN A 123 12.11 1.89 1.29
C GLN A 123 13.59 1.67 1.60
N VAL A 124 14.11 0.54 1.13
CA VAL A 124 15.52 0.14 1.26
C VAL A 124 16.08 -0.16 -0.11
N LEU A 125 17.26 0.39 -0.43
CA LEU A 125 18.05 -0.05 -1.58
C LEU A 125 18.65 -1.41 -1.26
N LEU A 126 18.14 -2.43 -1.94
CA LEU A 126 18.64 -3.79 -1.88
C LEU A 126 19.39 -4.13 -3.17
N VAL A 127 20.49 -4.86 -3.03
CA VAL A 127 21.21 -5.43 -4.16
C VAL A 127 21.28 -6.95 -4.03
N LYS A 128 21.41 -7.65 -5.17
CA LYS A 128 21.66 -9.11 -5.16
C LYS A 128 22.90 -9.43 -4.34
N LYS A 129 22.90 -10.60 -3.70
CA LYS A 129 23.91 -11.03 -2.74
C LYS A 129 25.37 -10.87 -3.24
N ASP A 130 25.59 -11.23 -4.49
CA ASP A 130 26.96 -11.33 -5.05
C ASP A 130 27.40 -10.03 -5.76
N LEU A 131 26.59 -8.97 -5.75
CA LEU A 131 27.01 -7.68 -6.30
C LEU A 131 28.17 -7.12 -5.46
N PRO A 132 29.34 -6.75 -6.04
CA PRO A 132 30.54 -6.39 -5.29
C PRO A 132 30.50 -4.95 -4.76
N VAL A 133 29.45 -4.60 -4.01
CA VAL A 133 29.23 -3.26 -3.42
C VAL A 133 28.69 -3.40 -1.99
N ASN A 134 29.05 -2.46 -1.08
CA ASN A 134 28.67 -2.49 0.32
C ASN A 134 28.12 -1.15 0.85
N ASN A 135 28.19 -0.08 0.06
CA ASN A 135 27.68 1.25 0.40
C ASN A 135 27.23 1.99 -0.86
N LEU A 136 26.61 3.15 -0.70
CA LEU A 136 26.07 3.95 -1.81
C LEU A 136 27.14 4.42 -2.78
N LYS A 137 28.33 4.77 -2.30
CA LYS A 137 29.45 5.22 -3.16
C LYS A 137 29.92 4.10 -4.09
N GLU A 138 30.10 2.89 -3.54
CA GLU A 138 30.50 1.70 -4.32
C GLU A 138 29.37 1.30 -5.29
N PHE A 139 28.11 1.32 -4.84
CA PHE A 139 26.94 1.07 -5.70
C PHE A 139 26.90 2.05 -6.88
N THR A 140 27.07 3.33 -6.61
CA THR A 140 27.00 4.37 -7.65
C THR A 140 28.13 4.19 -8.68
N ALA A 141 29.36 3.92 -8.23
CA ALA A 141 30.49 3.69 -9.12
C ALA A 141 30.29 2.44 -9.98
N TYR A 142 29.83 1.35 -9.36
CA TYR A 142 29.54 0.09 -10.05
C TYR A 142 28.40 0.27 -11.07
N ALA A 143 27.31 0.92 -10.68
CA ALA A 143 26.17 1.14 -11.56
C ALA A 143 26.52 2.01 -12.76
N LYS A 144 27.32 3.08 -12.58
CA LYS A 144 27.81 3.90 -13.71
C LYS A 144 28.66 3.12 -14.70
N ALA A 145 29.49 2.20 -14.21
CA ALA A 145 30.36 1.38 -15.06
C ALA A 145 29.59 0.26 -15.81
N ASN A 146 28.42 -0.17 -15.28
CA ASN A 146 27.69 -1.35 -15.77
C ASN A 146 26.23 -1.05 -16.18
N GLN A 147 25.81 0.22 -16.25
CA GLN A 147 24.40 0.58 -16.46
C GLN A 147 23.77 -0.02 -17.71
N GLY A 148 24.52 -0.30 -18.75
CA GLY A 148 24.00 -0.92 -19.99
C GLY A 148 23.61 -2.40 -19.82
N THR A 149 24.02 -3.06 -18.75
CA THR A 149 23.74 -4.48 -18.47
C THR A 149 22.98 -4.71 -17.17
N MET A 150 22.99 -3.73 -16.25
CA MET A 150 22.25 -3.82 -15.00
C MET A 150 20.75 -3.66 -15.19
N GLN A 151 20.00 -4.27 -14.28
CA GLN A 151 18.55 -4.22 -14.25
C GLN A 151 18.03 -4.01 -12.80
N PHE A 152 16.96 -3.20 -12.65
CA PHE A 152 16.28 -3.12 -11.38
C PHE A 152 14.83 -3.58 -11.45
N GLY A 153 14.44 -4.37 -10.46
CA GLY A 153 13.07 -4.86 -10.31
C GLY A 153 12.20 -3.88 -9.53
N SER A 154 10.91 -3.80 -9.85
CA SER A 154 9.94 -3.02 -9.07
C SER A 154 8.55 -3.66 -9.02
N SER A 155 7.65 -3.07 -8.24
CA SER A 155 6.25 -3.45 -8.16
C SER A 155 5.40 -3.06 -9.39
N GLY A 156 6.04 -2.63 -10.48
CA GLY A 156 5.43 -2.19 -11.73
C GLY A 156 5.67 -0.71 -11.99
N ALA A 157 5.53 -0.29 -13.24
CA ALA A 157 5.68 1.11 -13.66
C ALA A 157 4.70 2.00 -12.87
N GLY A 158 5.17 3.11 -12.29
CA GLY A 158 4.39 3.98 -11.42
C GLY A 158 4.19 3.47 -9.99
N GLY A 159 4.51 2.22 -9.70
CA GLY A 159 4.47 1.70 -8.34
C GLY A 159 5.55 2.31 -7.44
N THR A 160 5.33 2.28 -6.13
CA THR A 160 6.18 2.93 -5.12
C THR A 160 7.66 2.55 -5.25
N GLY A 161 7.98 1.25 -5.43
CA GLY A 161 9.35 0.79 -5.61
C GLY A 161 10.00 1.24 -6.92
N HIS A 162 9.21 1.42 -8.00
CA HIS A 162 9.71 2.00 -9.24
C HIS A 162 10.16 3.44 -9.03
N LEU A 163 9.32 4.24 -8.38
CA LEU A 163 9.58 5.66 -8.15
C LEU A 163 10.75 5.90 -7.21
N GLY A 164 10.85 5.11 -6.15
CA GLY A 164 12.00 5.18 -5.23
C GLY A 164 13.31 4.93 -5.96
N CYS A 165 13.38 3.88 -6.78
CA CYS A 165 14.56 3.60 -7.59
C CYS A 165 14.79 4.64 -8.70
N LEU A 166 13.74 5.11 -9.38
CA LEU A 166 13.86 6.12 -10.43
C LEU A 166 14.40 7.45 -9.88
N LEU A 167 13.87 7.89 -8.74
CA LEU A 167 14.36 9.09 -8.06
C LEU A 167 15.83 8.93 -7.63
N LEU A 168 16.18 7.76 -7.06
CA LEU A 168 17.56 7.45 -6.67
C LEU A 168 18.49 7.46 -7.89
N ASN A 169 18.10 6.78 -8.97
CA ASN A 169 18.87 6.73 -10.21
C ASN A 169 19.14 8.13 -10.76
N THR A 170 18.11 8.98 -10.77
CA THR A 170 18.21 10.38 -11.21
C THR A 170 19.21 11.16 -10.35
N ARG A 171 19.13 11.01 -9.01
CA ARG A 171 20.05 11.70 -8.08
C ARG A 171 21.49 11.22 -8.20
N LEU A 172 21.70 9.95 -8.53
CA LEU A 172 23.03 9.35 -8.71
C LEU A 172 23.59 9.54 -10.14
N GLY A 173 22.77 10.01 -11.08
CA GLY A 173 23.14 10.14 -12.50
C GLY A 173 23.45 8.79 -13.14
N ILE A 174 22.59 7.78 -12.90
CA ILE A 174 22.65 6.45 -13.50
C ILE A 174 21.38 6.17 -14.31
N ASP A 175 21.54 5.44 -15.41
CA ASP A 175 20.46 5.00 -16.29
C ASP A 175 20.49 3.48 -16.42
N VAL A 176 19.58 2.79 -15.75
CA VAL A 176 19.54 1.34 -15.63
C VAL A 176 18.18 0.82 -16.07
N THR A 177 18.17 -0.29 -16.79
CA THR A 177 16.94 -0.89 -17.33
C THR A 177 15.97 -1.30 -16.20
N HIS A 178 14.74 -0.85 -16.31
CA HIS A 178 13.65 -1.20 -15.41
C HIS A 178 12.95 -2.49 -15.82
N VAL A 179 12.76 -3.41 -14.88
CA VAL A 179 11.98 -4.66 -15.03
C VAL A 179 10.73 -4.58 -14.17
N PRO A 180 9.54 -4.34 -14.76
CA PRO A 180 8.29 -4.23 -14.01
C PRO A 180 7.69 -5.60 -13.67
N TYR A 181 7.28 -5.77 -12.40
CA TYR A 181 6.54 -6.93 -11.90
C TYR A 181 5.12 -6.50 -11.46
N ARG A 182 4.24 -7.48 -11.17
CA ARG A 182 2.88 -7.21 -10.67
C ARG A 182 2.84 -6.86 -9.17
N GLY A 183 4.01 -6.73 -8.52
CA GLY A 183 4.15 -6.39 -7.09
C GLY A 183 5.58 -6.58 -6.61
N GLY A 184 5.89 -6.09 -5.40
CA GLY A 184 7.23 -6.17 -4.82
C GLY A 184 7.70 -7.59 -4.50
N GLY A 185 6.78 -8.51 -4.17
CA GLY A 185 7.09 -9.91 -3.87
C GLY A 185 7.75 -10.65 -5.03
N PRO A 186 7.13 -10.72 -6.22
CA PRO A 186 7.75 -11.31 -7.41
C PRO A 186 9.08 -10.66 -7.80
N ALA A 187 9.20 -9.33 -7.68
CA ALA A 187 10.47 -8.63 -7.93
C ALA A 187 11.56 -9.06 -6.94
N MET A 188 11.21 -9.24 -5.66
CA MET A 188 12.13 -9.72 -4.63
C MET A 188 12.62 -11.15 -4.91
N GLN A 189 11.74 -12.03 -5.39
CA GLN A 189 12.12 -13.40 -5.77
C GLN A 189 13.19 -13.40 -6.86
N ASP A 190 13.06 -12.53 -7.86
CA ASP A 190 14.02 -12.41 -8.95
C ASP A 190 15.32 -11.72 -8.51
N LEU A 191 15.26 -10.77 -7.57
CA LEU A 191 16.46 -10.21 -6.94
C LEU A 191 17.25 -11.27 -6.16
N VAL A 192 16.59 -12.07 -5.34
CA VAL A 192 17.19 -13.18 -4.57
C VAL A 192 17.80 -14.23 -5.50
N ALA A 193 17.12 -14.51 -6.62
CA ALA A 193 17.62 -15.43 -7.65
C ALA A 193 18.74 -14.84 -8.53
N GLY A 194 19.11 -13.55 -8.34
CA GLY A 194 20.16 -12.86 -9.10
C GLY A 194 19.75 -12.49 -10.53
N ARG A 195 18.44 -12.56 -10.89
CA ARG A 195 17.94 -12.19 -12.21
C ARG A 195 17.87 -10.68 -12.43
N THR A 196 17.68 -9.92 -11.35
CA THR A 196 17.84 -8.45 -11.33
C THR A 196 18.96 -8.08 -10.37
N ASP A 197 19.52 -6.88 -10.52
CA ASP A 197 20.71 -6.46 -9.78
C ASP A 197 20.35 -5.73 -8.48
N TYR A 198 19.26 -4.94 -8.48
CA TYR A 198 18.81 -4.21 -7.31
C TYR A 198 17.29 -3.93 -7.34
N GLN A 199 16.79 -3.51 -6.19
CA GLN A 199 15.40 -3.13 -5.96
C GLN A 199 15.30 -2.09 -4.84
N CYS A 200 14.39 -1.12 -4.96
CA CYS A 200 13.94 -0.27 -3.85
C CYS A 200 12.68 -0.93 -3.26
N ALA A 201 12.86 -1.63 -2.15
CA ALA A 201 11.81 -2.44 -1.55
C ALA A 201 11.29 -1.83 -0.25
N LEU A 202 10.02 -2.04 0.07
CA LEU A 202 9.50 -1.68 1.38
C LEU A 202 10.23 -2.44 2.49
N ALA A 203 10.51 -1.77 3.61
CA ALA A 203 11.28 -2.31 4.73
C ALA A 203 10.80 -3.67 5.21
N ASN A 204 9.49 -3.83 5.39
CA ASN A 204 8.89 -5.08 5.85
C ASN A 204 9.02 -6.26 4.88
N LEU A 205 9.17 -5.99 3.59
CA LEU A 205 9.49 -7.00 2.57
C LEU A 205 11.00 -7.29 2.55
N ALA A 206 11.82 -6.27 2.81
CA ALA A 206 13.27 -6.34 2.80
C ALA A 206 13.86 -7.11 3.99
N MET A 207 13.35 -6.83 5.21
CA MET A 207 13.93 -7.34 6.46
C MET A 207 14.14 -8.85 6.49
N PRO A 208 13.18 -9.73 6.15
CA PRO A 208 13.40 -11.17 6.18
C PRO A 208 14.51 -11.63 5.22
N GLN A 209 14.68 -10.92 4.09
CA GLN A 209 15.69 -11.26 3.10
C GLN A 209 17.09 -10.79 3.52
N ILE A 210 17.16 -9.66 4.23
CA ILE A 210 18.41 -9.13 4.81
C ILE A 210 18.88 -10.04 5.95
N GLU A 211 17.98 -10.39 6.87
CA GLU A 211 18.25 -11.30 8.00
C GLU A 211 18.68 -12.69 7.50
N GLY A 212 18.00 -13.20 6.48
CA GLY A 212 18.34 -14.46 5.79
C GLY A 212 19.62 -14.40 4.96
N LYS A 213 20.28 -13.22 4.81
CA LYS A 213 21.45 -12.98 3.97
C LYS A 213 21.24 -13.38 2.50
N ASN A 214 20.01 -13.29 2.03
CA ASN A 214 19.63 -13.57 0.64
C ASN A 214 19.91 -12.37 -0.29
N VAL A 215 19.97 -11.17 0.27
CA VAL A 215 20.29 -9.90 -0.40
C VAL A 215 21.16 -9.05 0.51
N LYS A 216 21.77 -8.00 -0.05
CA LYS A 216 22.49 -6.97 0.73
C LYS A 216 21.67 -5.67 0.75
N ALA A 217 21.57 -5.06 1.93
CA ALA A 217 21.01 -3.72 2.09
C ALA A 217 22.14 -2.68 1.99
N ILE A 218 21.95 -1.66 1.16
CA ILE A 218 22.92 -0.59 0.94
C ILE A 218 22.55 0.67 1.73
N ALA A 219 21.27 1.04 1.72
CA ALA A 219 20.76 2.22 2.42
C ALA A 219 19.27 2.16 2.64
N VAL A 220 18.78 2.77 3.71
CA VAL A 220 17.37 3.19 3.83
C VAL A 220 17.21 4.46 3.03
N LEU A 221 16.14 4.54 2.24
CA LEU A 221 15.87 5.65 1.31
C LEU A 221 15.21 6.84 2.01
N THR A 222 15.78 7.27 3.13
CA THR A 222 15.30 8.35 4.00
C THR A 222 16.46 9.26 4.40
N PRO A 223 16.18 10.52 4.86
CA PRO A 223 17.21 11.40 5.39
C PRO A 223 17.90 10.85 6.64
N GLU A 224 17.12 10.23 7.53
CA GLU A 224 17.56 9.68 8.81
C GLU A 224 17.37 8.17 8.87
N ARG A 225 18.09 7.50 9.79
CA ARG A 225 17.94 6.06 10.01
C ARG A 225 16.52 5.71 10.44
N SER A 226 16.02 4.62 9.88
CA SER A 226 14.76 4.06 10.35
C SER A 226 14.96 3.29 11.66
N PRO A 227 14.09 3.51 12.67
CA PRO A 227 14.07 2.69 13.88
C PRO A 227 13.87 1.19 13.59
N LEU A 228 13.23 0.86 12.47
CA LEU A 228 13.02 -0.53 12.03
C LEU A 228 14.32 -1.21 11.60
N MET A 229 15.32 -0.43 11.16
CA MET A 229 16.57 -0.93 10.60
C MET A 229 17.76 -0.08 11.08
N PRO A 230 18.02 -0.03 12.39
CA PRO A 230 19.03 0.86 12.99
C PRO A 230 20.46 0.58 12.51
N ASN A 231 20.71 -0.62 12.01
CA ASN A 231 22.02 -1.05 11.51
C ASN A 231 22.25 -0.73 10.04
N ILE A 232 21.23 -0.26 9.30
CA ILE A 232 21.36 0.11 7.89
C ILE A 232 21.45 1.64 7.81
N PRO A 233 22.51 2.19 7.18
CA PRO A 233 22.67 3.63 7.08
C PRO A 233 21.57 4.26 6.22
N ALA A 234 21.17 5.47 6.54
CA ALA A 234 20.26 6.28 5.73
C ALA A 234 21.00 6.89 4.53
N LEU A 235 20.26 7.29 3.50
CA LEU A 235 20.81 8.04 2.37
C LEU A 235 21.37 9.40 2.80
N GLY A 236 20.75 10.05 3.80
CA GLY A 236 21.28 11.30 4.35
C GLY A 236 22.69 11.18 4.90
N GLU A 237 23.03 10.05 5.55
CA GLU A 237 24.38 9.75 6.05
C GLU A 237 25.37 9.45 4.92
N GLN A 238 24.87 9.13 3.73
CA GLN A 238 25.69 8.75 2.57
C GLN A 238 25.73 9.84 1.48
N GLY A 239 25.40 11.09 1.84
CA GLY A 239 25.55 12.26 0.96
C GLY A 239 24.29 12.71 0.21
N LEU A 240 23.12 12.18 0.57
CA LEU A 240 21.81 12.60 0.03
C LEU A 240 20.86 13.05 1.16
N PRO A 241 21.13 14.16 1.85
CA PRO A 241 20.41 14.57 3.06
C PRO A 241 18.91 14.87 2.84
N ASP A 242 18.52 15.29 1.63
CA ASP A 242 17.14 15.66 1.29
C ASP A 242 16.39 14.54 0.55
N PHE A 243 16.92 13.30 0.60
CA PHE A 243 16.29 12.19 -0.10
C PHE A 243 15.29 11.47 0.81
N ASP A 244 14.03 11.45 0.39
CA ASP A 244 12.99 10.65 1.02
C ASP A 244 12.13 9.96 -0.06
N ALA A 245 12.04 8.64 0.03
CA ALA A 245 11.18 7.79 -0.79
C ALA A 245 10.30 6.88 0.07
N SER A 246 9.83 7.38 1.21
CA SER A 246 8.88 6.66 2.05
C SER A 246 7.56 6.41 1.32
N ALA A 247 6.99 5.25 1.56
CA ALA A 247 5.73 4.84 1.00
C ALA A 247 4.62 4.94 2.04
N TRP A 248 3.50 5.54 1.70
CA TRP A 248 2.32 5.58 2.57
C TRP A 248 1.17 4.79 1.97
N ASN A 249 0.30 4.30 2.86
CA ASN A 249 -0.90 3.57 2.50
C ASN A 249 -2.14 4.18 3.18
N VAL A 250 -3.24 4.21 2.43
CA VAL A 250 -4.51 4.80 2.83
C VAL A 250 -5.65 3.84 2.49
N ILE A 251 -6.71 3.85 3.30
CA ILE A 251 -7.99 3.25 2.89
C ILE A 251 -8.83 4.32 2.22
N VAL A 252 -9.32 3.99 1.03
CA VAL A 252 -10.28 4.82 0.30
C VAL A 252 -11.46 3.98 -0.19
N LEU A 253 -12.61 4.63 -0.33
CA LEU A 253 -13.86 4.07 -0.87
C LEU A 253 -14.13 4.67 -2.25
N PRO A 254 -15.02 4.09 -3.06
CA PRO A 254 -15.53 4.74 -4.26
C PRO A 254 -16.07 6.14 -3.93
N LYS A 255 -15.96 7.04 -4.88
CA LYS A 255 -16.56 8.38 -4.79
C LYS A 255 -18.06 8.28 -4.47
N ASP A 256 -18.59 9.31 -3.81
CA ASP A 256 -20.01 9.39 -3.42
C ASP A 256 -20.48 8.29 -2.44
N THR A 257 -19.56 7.55 -1.81
CA THR A 257 -19.92 6.66 -0.70
C THR A 257 -20.56 7.47 0.42
N PRO A 258 -21.74 7.07 0.96
CA PRO A 258 -22.41 7.76 2.04
C PRO A 258 -21.49 8.06 3.22
N ARG A 259 -21.61 9.27 3.77
CA ARG A 259 -20.71 9.76 4.80
C ARG A 259 -20.74 8.93 6.08
N ASP A 260 -21.90 8.45 6.47
CA ASP A 260 -22.11 7.58 7.63
C ASP A 260 -21.33 6.25 7.50
N ILE A 261 -21.26 5.69 6.29
CA ILE A 261 -20.44 4.50 5.98
C ILE A 261 -18.95 4.83 6.11
N ALA A 262 -18.52 5.95 5.52
CA ALA A 262 -17.12 6.38 5.57
C ALA A 262 -16.67 6.67 7.01
N ASP A 263 -17.49 7.39 7.79
CA ASP A 263 -17.24 7.74 9.20
C ASP A 263 -17.22 6.48 10.09
N ARG A 264 -18.11 5.51 9.86
CA ARG A 264 -18.10 4.23 10.57
C ARG A 264 -16.84 3.42 10.27
N LEU A 265 -16.45 3.34 8.99
CA LEU A 265 -15.22 2.64 8.60
C LEU A 265 -13.98 3.34 9.15
N HIS A 266 -13.94 4.67 9.13
CA HIS A 266 -12.88 5.47 9.74
C HIS A 266 -12.73 5.13 11.22
N THR A 267 -13.81 5.20 11.98
CA THR A 267 -13.81 4.88 13.41
C THR A 267 -13.32 3.45 13.67
N ALA A 268 -13.86 2.46 12.95
CA ALA A 268 -13.46 1.08 13.09
C ALA A 268 -11.98 0.83 12.72
N LEU A 269 -11.48 1.53 11.70
CA LEU A 269 -10.09 1.46 11.27
C LEU A 269 -9.14 1.99 12.36
N PHE A 270 -9.41 3.16 12.92
CA PHE A 270 -8.54 3.75 13.96
C PHE A 270 -8.61 2.97 15.28
N GLU A 271 -9.79 2.47 15.68
CA GLU A 271 -9.91 1.54 16.81
C GLU A 271 -9.08 0.26 16.57
N THR A 272 -9.07 -0.24 15.34
CA THR A 272 -8.23 -1.39 14.95
C THR A 272 -6.75 -1.06 15.12
N LEU A 273 -6.29 0.08 14.61
CA LEU A 273 -4.89 0.50 14.65
C LEU A 273 -4.42 0.76 16.09
N ASP A 274 -5.31 1.19 16.98
CA ASP A 274 -5.01 1.43 18.40
C ASP A 274 -5.04 0.16 19.26
N THR A 275 -5.53 -0.96 18.72
CA THR A 275 -5.48 -2.26 19.41
C THR A 275 -4.01 -2.66 19.65
N PRO A 276 -3.58 -2.95 20.90
CA PRO A 276 -2.17 -3.21 21.23
C PRO A 276 -1.50 -4.28 20.34
N THR A 277 -2.20 -5.40 20.10
CA THR A 277 -1.67 -6.50 19.29
C THR A 277 -1.46 -6.12 17.82
N VAL A 278 -2.31 -5.26 17.24
CA VAL A 278 -2.16 -4.73 15.89
C VAL A 278 -1.02 -3.71 15.86
N ARG A 279 -1.04 -2.77 16.79
CA ARG A 279 -0.01 -1.74 16.94
C ARG A 279 1.38 -2.36 17.04
N ASP A 280 1.61 -3.27 17.99
CA ASP A 280 2.92 -3.89 18.21
C ASP A 280 3.43 -4.68 16.98
N ARG A 281 2.52 -5.24 16.19
CA ARG A 281 2.86 -5.93 14.93
C ARG A 281 3.18 -4.96 13.80
N LEU A 282 2.48 -3.83 13.72
CA LEU A 282 2.75 -2.79 12.73
C LEU A 282 4.04 -2.05 13.07
N ASP A 283 4.26 -1.65 14.32
CA ASP A 283 5.44 -0.91 14.76
C ASP A 283 6.74 -1.68 14.53
N ARG A 284 6.69 -3.02 14.50
CA ARG A 284 7.82 -3.87 14.10
C ARG A 284 8.04 -3.96 12.58
N LYS A 285 7.12 -3.49 11.75
CA LYS A 285 7.14 -3.67 10.28
C LYS A 285 6.98 -2.39 9.48
N SER A 286 6.53 -1.32 10.12
CA SER A 286 6.23 -0.02 9.50
C SER A 286 6.29 1.08 10.55
N THR A 287 6.26 2.33 10.12
CA THR A 287 5.98 3.46 11.00
C THR A 287 4.48 3.71 10.97
N ARG A 288 3.81 3.54 12.10
CA ARG A 288 2.39 3.86 12.23
C ARG A 288 2.22 5.38 12.24
N LEU A 289 1.27 5.87 11.49
CA LEU A 289 0.86 7.27 11.58
C LEU A 289 -0.11 7.41 12.76
N ASN A 290 0.23 8.24 13.73
CA ASN A 290 -0.62 8.53 14.87
C ASN A 290 -1.88 9.26 14.42
N SER A 291 -3.02 9.00 15.10
CA SER A 291 -4.31 9.66 14.88
C SER A 291 -4.28 11.20 15.01
N SER A 292 -3.18 11.77 15.51
CA SER A 292 -2.96 13.21 15.61
C SER A 292 -2.56 13.91 14.30
N HIS A 293 -2.38 13.16 13.21
CA HIS A 293 -2.02 13.70 11.89
C HIS A 293 -3.17 13.67 10.85
N THR A 294 -4.40 13.44 11.31
CA THR A 294 -5.62 13.49 10.47
C THR A 294 -6.43 14.75 10.73
#